data_32a251a06fcbe238bfbd3530be5695bb
#
_entry.id   32a251a06fcbe238bfbd3530be5695bb
#
_cell.length_a   1.000
_cell.length_b   1.000
_cell.length_c   1.000
_cell.angle_alpha   90.00
_cell.angle_beta   90.00
_cell.angle_gamma   90.00
#
_symmetry.space_group_name_H-M   'P 1'
#
loop_
_entity.id
_entity.type
_entity.pdbx_description
1 polymer ?
#
loop_
_entity_poly.entity_id
_entity_poly.type
_entity_poly.pdbx_seq_one_letter_code
_entity_poly.pdbx_strand_id
1 'polypeptide(L)'
;MARRLLGSVSGLALVLIFSVQLLAADRCQQVSAHNKRLGIEITDPRVISATVAVIEASGLKAPIVLCELHMPYINATVDHAGRLYLIGLTKTLIEHTTDAELRAIIGHEIAHIVLGHRNPMIELTHHRTAKSEQKADELAARWFGKEPMVSVLNKLRDDAARLQPARLREQAGAELEARVKALR
;
A
#
# COMPACT_ATOMS: atom_id res chain seq x y z
N MET A 1 8.58 -35.75 -43.11
CA MET A 1 9.65 -34.98 -42.44
C MET A 1 9.14 -33.60 -42.17
N ALA A 2 8.75 -33.30 -40.92
CA ALA A 2 8.28 -31.99 -40.51
C ALA A 2 9.24 -31.43 -39.44
N ARG A 3 10.02 -30.41 -39.79
CA ARG A 3 10.88 -29.67 -38.88
C ARG A 3 10.04 -28.72 -38.03
N ARG A 4 10.04 -28.91 -36.72
CA ARG A 4 9.50 -27.97 -35.74
C ARG A 4 10.47 -26.79 -35.60
N LEU A 5 9.99 -25.62 -35.91
CA LEU A 5 10.63 -24.35 -35.55
C LEU A 5 10.25 -24.04 -34.08
N LEU A 6 11.17 -24.26 -33.17
CA LEU A 6 11.08 -23.74 -31.80
C LEU A 6 11.55 -22.26 -31.83
N GLY A 7 10.58 -21.36 -31.77
CA GLY A 7 10.84 -19.92 -31.67
C GLY A 7 11.33 -19.54 -30.28
N SER A 8 12.51 -18.96 -30.21
CA SER A 8 13.09 -18.38 -28.99
C SER A 8 12.43 -17.04 -28.66
N VAL A 9 11.48 -17.04 -27.74
CA VAL A 9 10.82 -15.81 -27.24
C VAL A 9 11.33 -15.41 -25.86
N SER A 10 12.33 -16.12 -25.30
CA SER A 10 12.71 -16.03 -23.88
C SER A 10 13.69 -14.92 -23.49
N GLY A 11 14.35 -14.28 -24.45
CA GLY A 11 15.45 -13.34 -24.12
C GLY A 11 14.99 -11.90 -23.81
N LEU A 12 13.98 -11.41 -24.54
CA LEU A 12 13.57 -9.99 -24.41
C LEU A 12 12.72 -9.72 -23.17
N ALA A 13 11.89 -10.67 -22.77
CA ALA A 13 11.05 -10.53 -21.56
C ALA A 13 11.87 -10.50 -20.29
N LEU A 14 12.95 -11.31 -20.21
CA LEU A 14 13.83 -11.35 -19.03
C LEU A 14 14.61 -10.04 -18.84
N VAL A 15 15.09 -9.45 -19.94
CA VAL A 15 15.86 -8.17 -19.88
C VAL A 15 14.96 -7.02 -19.48
N LEU A 16 13.68 -6.99 -19.89
CA LEU A 16 12.73 -5.95 -19.50
C LEU A 16 12.36 -6.05 -18.01
N ILE A 17 12.23 -7.26 -17.46
CA ILE A 17 11.93 -7.47 -16.03
C ILE A 17 13.13 -7.02 -15.18
N PHE A 18 14.35 -7.35 -15.56
CA PHE A 18 15.56 -6.89 -14.84
C PHE A 18 15.75 -5.37 -14.90
N SER A 19 15.47 -4.73 -16.03
CA SER A 19 15.60 -3.28 -16.18
C SER A 19 14.54 -2.53 -15.36
N VAL A 20 13.33 -3.09 -15.22
CA VAL A 20 12.26 -2.50 -14.42
C VAL A 20 12.57 -2.62 -12.93
N GLN A 21 13.13 -3.74 -12.48
CA GLN A 21 13.52 -3.93 -11.07
C GLN A 21 14.68 -3.00 -10.64
N LEU A 22 15.70 -2.82 -11.46
CA LEU A 22 16.81 -1.89 -11.14
C LEU A 22 16.33 -0.43 -11.05
N LEU A 23 15.42 -0.02 -11.96
CA LEU A 23 14.83 1.31 -11.95
C LEU A 23 13.89 1.54 -10.76
N ALA A 24 13.27 0.49 -10.22
CA ALA A 24 12.35 0.60 -9.10
C ALA A 24 13.07 0.73 -7.75
N ALA A 25 14.15 -0.04 -7.51
CA ALA A 25 14.99 0.10 -6.32
C ALA A 25 15.57 1.53 -6.20
N ASP A 26 16.01 2.08 -7.32
CA ASP A 26 16.49 3.46 -7.40
C ASP A 26 15.40 4.50 -7.07
N ARG A 27 14.13 4.21 -7.38
CA ARG A 27 13.00 5.11 -7.11
C ARG A 27 12.57 5.15 -5.66
N CYS A 28 12.54 4.03 -4.95
CA CYS A 28 12.35 4.03 -3.51
C CYS A 28 13.44 4.85 -2.82
N GLN A 29 14.69 4.70 -3.24
CA GLN A 29 15.84 5.45 -2.70
C GLN A 29 15.81 6.93 -3.06
N GLN A 30 15.47 7.31 -4.29
CA GLN A 30 15.33 8.71 -4.70
C GLN A 30 14.27 9.45 -3.92
N VAL A 31 13.13 8.81 -3.66
CA VAL A 31 12.09 9.40 -2.81
C VAL A 31 12.48 9.36 -1.34
N SER A 32 13.25 8.35 -0.89
CA SER A 32 13.77 8.29 0.48
C SER A 32 14.80 9.38 0.78
N ALA A 33 15.50 9.90 -0.22
CA ALA A 33 16.37 11.07 -0.05
C ALA A 33 15.58 12.31 0.42
N HIS A 34 14.32 12.43 0.03
CA HIS A 34 13.38 13.47 0.47
C HIS A 34 12.52 13.00 1.65
N ASN A 35 12.28 11.71 1.79
CA ASN A 35 11.52 11.08 2.84
C ASN A 35 12.31 9.94 3.47
N LYS A 36 13.05 10.23 4.54
CA LYS A 36 13.92 9.28 5.28
C LYS A 36 13.20 8.02 5.82
N ARG A 37 11.90 7.89 5.59
CA ARG A 37 11.08 6.75 6.02
C ARG A 37 10.94 5.66 4.96
N LEU A 38 11.23 5.95 3.69
CA LEU A 38 11.17 4.95 2.62
C LEU A 38 12.51 4.21 2.54
N GLY A 39 12.42 2.89 2.51
CA GLY A 39 13.54 1.97 2.41
C GLY A 39 13.70 1.38 1.00
N ILE A 40 13.92 0.07 0.97
CA ILE A 40 14.13 -0.68 -0.27
C ILE A 40 12.79 -1.09 -0.91
N GLU A 41 12.86 -1.52 -2.17
CA GLU A 41 11.72 -2.12 -2.87
C GLU A 41 11.28 -3.43 -2.20
N ILE A 42 9.96 -3.60 -2.04
CA ILE A 42 9.37 -4.83 -1.51
C ILE A 42 9.35 -5.89 -2.61
N THR A 43 9.97 -7.04 -2.32
CA THR A 43 9.99 -8.23 -3.19
C THR A 43 9.17 -9.40 -2.62
N ASP A 44 8.48 -9.21 -1.51
CA ASP A 44 7.63 -10.24 -0.89
C ASP A 44 6.52 -10.65 -1.88
N PRO A 45 6.43 -11.96 -2.26
CA PRO A 45 5.48 -12.43 -3.26
C PRO A 45 4.02 -12.28 -2.80
N ARG A 46 3.74 -12.26 -1.49
CA ARG A 46 2.40 -12.04 -0.94
C ARG A 46 1.95 -10.60 -1.21
N VAL A 47 2.84 -9.63 -0.99
CA VAL A 47 2.57 -8.20 -1.23
C VAL A 47 2.39 -7.94 -2.72
N ILE A 48 3.25 -8.53 -3.56
CA ILE A 48 3.14 -8.41 -5.02
C ILE A 48 1.80 -8.99 -5.50
N SER A 49 1.46 -10.20 -5.06
CA SER A 49 0.19 -10.86 -5.43
C SER A 49 -1.04 -10.06 -4.95
N ALA A 50 -1.00 -9.54 -3.72
CA ALA A 50 -2.06 -8.69 -3.20
C ALA A 50 -2.22 -7.42 -4.03
N THR A 51 -1.10 -6.76 -4.40
CA THR A 51 -1.11 -5.54 -5.21
C THR A 51 -1.68 -5.78 -6.61
N VAL A 52 -1.30 -6.88 -7.27
CA VAL A 52 -1.85 -7.26 -8.58
C VAL A 52 -3.37 -7.41 -8.49
N ALA A 53 -3.87 -8.15 -7.48
CA ALA A 53 -5.31 -8.34 -7.29
C ALA A 53 -6.05 -7.00 -7.06
N VAL A 54 -5.42 -6.06 -6.33
CA VAL A 54 -6.01 -4.73 -6.09
C VAL A 54 -6.01 -3.88 -7.37
N ILE A 55 -4.94 -3.92 -8.15
CA ILE A 55 -4.88 -3.22 -9.46
C ILE A 55 -5.99 -3.73 -10.39
N GLU A 56 -6.18 -5.04 -10.46
CA GLU A 56 -7.24 -5.65 -11.26
C GLU A 56 -8.64 -5.22 -10.79
N ALA A 57 -8.91 -5.28 -9.48
CA ALA A 57 -10.19 -4.92 -8.90
C ALA A 57 -10.51 -3.42 -9.03
N SER A 58 -9.50 -2.56 -8.89
CA SER A 58 -9.64 -1.10 -8.97
C SER A 58 -9.66 -0.55 -10.39
N GLY A 59 -9.13 -1.30 -11.37
CA GLY A 59 -8.92 -0.84 -12.73
C GLY A 59 -7.85 0.25 -12.89
N LEU A 60 -7.02 0.48 -11.86
CA LEU A 60 -5.96 1.49 -11.87
C LEU A 60 -4.95 1.22 -12.99
N LYS A 61 -4.66 2.23 -13.81
CA LYS A 61 -3.70 2.16 -14.94
C LYS A 61 -2.38 2.86 -14.66
N ALA A 62 -2.24 3.48 -13.49
CA ALA A 62 -1.02 4.17 -13.10
C ALA A 62 0.07 3.20 -12.63
N PRO A 63 1.34 3.47 -12.90
CA PRO A 63 2.44 2.68 -12.39
C PRO A 63 2.58 2.82 -10.88
N ILE A 64 2.81 1.69 -10.18
CA ILE A 64 3.00 1.61 -8.74
C ILE A 64 4.37 1.01 -8.45
N VAL A 65 5.04 1.54 -7.42
CA VAL A 65 6.22 0.93 -6.79
C VAL A 65 5.91 0.66 -5.33
N LEU A 66 6.32 -0.50 -4.85
CA LEU A 66 6.14 -0.94 -3.48
C LEU A 66 7.44 -0.71 -2.71
N CYS A 67 7.39 0.06 -1.64
CA CYS A 67 8.55 0.42 -0.83
C CYS A 67 8.36 0.00 0.62
N GLU A 68 9.41 -0.52 1.25
CA GLU A 68 9.41 -0.75 2.68
C GLU A 68 9.47 0.58 3.44
N LEU A 69 8.65 0.72 4.49
CA LEU A 69 8.70 1.84 5.41
C LEU A 69 9.54 1.46 6.64
N HIS A 70 10.55 2.25 6.93
CA HIS A 70 11.37 2.08 8.14
C HIS A 70 10.70 2.70 9.37
N MET A 71 9.67 2.00 9.87
CA MET A 71 8.93 2.40 11.07
C MET A 71 8.66 1.16 11.93
N PRO A 72 8.74 1.26 13.27
CA PRO A 72 8.61 0.10 14.17
C PRO A 72 7.17 -0.31 14.45
N TYR A 73 6.19 0.25 13.76
CA TYR A 73 4.76 0.02 13.98
C TYR A 73 4.04 -0.31 12.67
N ILE A 74 2.84 -0.87 12.79
CA ILE A 74 1.99 -1.21 11.64
C ILE A 74 1.59 0.08 10.92
N ASN A 75 1.98 0.21 9.66
CA ASN A 75 1.60 1.36 8.83
C ASN A 75 1.64 1.04 7.33
N ALA A 76 0.78 1.73 6.59
CA ALA A 76 0.80 1.81 5.14
C ALA A 76 0.63 3.27 4.70
N THR A 77 1.16 3.61 3.54
CA THR A 77 1.02 4.96 2.97
C THR A 77 1.03 4.90 1.46
N VAL A 78 0.38 5.87 0.82
CA VAL A 78 0.57 6.14 -0.60
C VAL A 78 1.16 7.53 -0.79
N ASP A 79 2.13 7.63 -1.68
CA ASP A 79 2.75 8.88 -2.11
C ASP A 79 2.84 8.91 -3.64
N HIS A 80 3.24 10.01 -4.23
CA HIS A 80 3.45 10.10 -5.67
C HIS A 80 4.70 10.89 -6.05
N ALA A 81 5.40 10.43 -7.09
CA ALA A 81 6.52 11.11 -7.71
C ALA A 81 6.21 11.30 -9.20
N GLY A 82 5.71 12.46 -9.56
CA GLY A 82 5.20 12.72 -10.91
C GLY A 82 3.99 11.85 -11.26
N ARG A 83 4.14 10.92 -12.20
CA ARG A 83 3.07 9.98 -12.60
C ARG A 83 3.15 8.62 -11.89
N LEU A 84 4.15 8.42 -11.06
CA LEU A 84 4.39 7.18 -10.34
C LEU A 84 3.78 7.27 -8.94
N TYR A 85 3.06 6.24 -8.51
CA TYR A 85 2.62 6.10 -7.14
C TYR A 85 3.55 5.18 -6.36
N LEU A 86 3.83 5.55 -5.12
CA LEU A 86 4.66 4.81 -4.18
C LEU A 86 3.76 4.32 -3.05
N ILE A 87 3.62 3.01 -2.90
CA ILE A 87 2.92 2.42 -1.75
C ILE A 87 3.98 1.94 -0.78
N GLY A 88 4.02 2.57 0.39
CA GLY A 88 4.90 2.18 1.48
C GLY A 88 4.20 1.27 2.46
N LEU A 89 4.83 0.15 2.83
CA LEU A 89 4.35 -0.79 3.84
C LEU A 89 5.45 -1.05 4.85
N THR A 90 5.12 -1.04 6.14
CA THR A 90 6.09 -1.44 7.17
C THR A 90 6.29 -2.95 7.19
N LYS A 91 7.50 -3.38 7.52
CA LYS A 91 7.81 -4.80 7.72
C LYS A 91 6.86 -5.44 8.73
N THR A 92 6.60 -4.76 9.85
CA THR A 92 5.66 -5.20 10.89
C THR A 92 4.26 -5.44 10.33
N LEU A 93 3.76 -4.57 9.42
CA LEU A 93 2.47 -4.79 8.76
C LEU A 93 2.48 -6.07 7.93
N ILE A 94 3.51 -6.25 7.10
CA ILE A 94 3.62 -7.43 6.21
C ILE A 94 3.66 -8.72 7.03
N GLU A 95 4.43 -8.75 8.11
CA GLU A 95 4.61 -9.93 8.96
C GLU A 95 3.34 -10.28 9.78
N HIS A 96 2.55 -9.29 10.18
CA HIS A 96 1.40 -9.48 11.07
C HIS A 96 0.04 -9.50 10.37
N THR A 97 0.02 -9.47 9.04
CA THR A 97 -1.22 -9.51 8.26
C THR A 97 -1.37 -10.79 7.44
N THR A 98 -2.61 -11.23 7.28
CA THR A 98 -2.99 -12.29 6.34
C THR A 98 -3.03 -11.74 4.91
N ASP A 99 -3.11 -12.61 3.90
CA ASP A 99 -3.22 -12.19 2.50
C ASP A 99 -4.51 -11.41 2.22
N ALA A 100 -5.60 -11.72 2.93
CA ALA A 100 -6.84 -10.97 2.83
C ALA A 100 -6.70 -9.56 3.41
N GLU A 101 -6.03 -9.41 4.54
CA GLU A 101 -5.73 -8.13 5.16
C GLU A 101 -4.73 -7.30 4.35
N LEU A 102 -3.72 -7.94 3.72
CA LEU A 102 -2.82 -7.26 2.79
C LEU A 102 -3.60 -6.68 1.61
N ARG A 103 -4.51 -7.44 1.00
CA ARG A 103 -5.38 -6.91 -0.06
C ARG A 103 -6.25 -5.75 0.43
N ALA A 104 -6.79 -5.84 1.63
CA ALA A 104 -7.63 -4.78 2.18
C ALA A 104 -6.84 -3.48 2.42
N ILE A 105 -5.66 -3.53 3.03
CA ILE A 105 -4.88 -2.32 3.32
C ILE A 105 -4.23 -1.73 2.06
N ILE A 106 -3.71 -2.54 1.14
CA ILE A 106 -3.22 -2.07 -0.16
C ILE A 106 -4.40 -1.50 -0.97
N GLY A 107 -5.58 -2.12 -0.87
CA GLY A 107 -6.82 -1.62 -1.45
C GLY A 107 -7.20 -0.25 -0.92
N HIS A 108 -7.04 0.00 0.38
CA HIS A 108 -7.26 1.29 1.01
C HIS A 108 -6.30 2.36 0.45
N GLU A 109 -5.00 2.07 0.31
CA GLU A 109 -4.05 3.02 -0.25
C GLU A 109 -4.34 3.30 -1.75
N ILE A 110 -4.70 2.28 -2.51
CA ILE A 110 -5.11 2.45 -3.93
C ILE A 110 -6.46 3.19 -4.02
N ALA A 111 -7.37 3.00 -3.08
CA ALA A 111 -8.62 3.75 -3.04
C ALA A 111 -8.38 5.26 -2.89
N HIS A 112 -7.38 5.69 -2.13
CA HIS A 112 -6.99 7.10 -2.11
C HIS A 112 -6.58 7.62 -3.48
N ILE A 113 -5.85 6.83 -4.28
CA ILE A 113 -5.48 7.20 -5.66
C ILE A 113 -6.74 7.34 -6.53
N VAL A 114 -7.60 6.32 -6.53
CA VAL A 114 -8.81 6.25 -7.34
C VAL A 114 -9.80 7.38 -7.00
N LEU A 115 -9.90 7.72 -5.72
CA LEU A 115 -10.77 8.80 -5.22
C LEU A 115 -10.14 10.20 -5.38
N GLY A 116 -8.92 10.29 -5.89
CA GLY A 116 -8.22 11.56 -6.07
C GLY A 116 -7.86 12.25 -4.75
N HIS A 117 -7.76 11.50 -3.67
CA HIS A 117 -7.32 12.03 -2.38
C HIS A 117 -5.82 12.36 -2.47
N ARG A 118 -5.49 13.65 -2.38
CA ARG A 118 -4.09 14.09 -2.40
C ARG A 118 -3.35 13.61 -1.16
N ASN A 119 -2.10 13.20 -1.34
CA ASN A 119 -1.27 12.79 -0.22
C ASN A 119 -0.82 14.01 0.60
N PRO A 120 -1.06 14.04 1.91
CA PRO A 120 -0.66 15.15 2.77
C PRO A 120 0.85 15.24 3.04
N MET A 121 1.68 14.31 2.57
CA MET A 121 3.13 14.36 2.80
C MET A 121 3.82 15.57 2.12
N ILE A 122 3.22 16.18 1.11
CA ILE A 122 3.73 17.40 0.46
C ILE A 122 3.13 18.67 1.09
N GLU A 123 1.94 18.57 1.69
CA GLU A 123 1.30 19.67 2.40
C GLU A 123 1.27 19.35 3.90
N LEU A 124 2.24 19.86 4.64
CA LEU A 124 2.37 19.78 6.11
C LEU A 124 1.12 20.23 6.89
N THR A 125 0.05 20.63 6.23
CA THR A 125 -1.15 21.25 6.81
C THR A 125 -2.46 20.52 6.55
N HIS A 126 -2.50 19.50 5.69
CA HIS A 126 -3.76 18.83 5.35
C HIS A 126 -3.74 17.36 5.77
N HIS A 127 -4.12 17.12 7.02
CA HIS A 127 -4.49 15.79 7.48
C HIS A 127 -5.56 15.21 6.54
N ARG A 128 -5.41 13.93 6.14
CA ARG A 128 -6.50 13.18 5.53
C ARG A 128 -7.70 13.34 6.45
N THR A 129 -8.81 13.80 5.94
CA THR A 129 -10.00 13.99 6.79
C THR A 129 -10.57 12.63 7.15
N ALA A 130 -11.20 12.51 8.32
CA ALA A 130 -11.91 11.27 8.72
C ALA A 130 -12.87 10.78 7.62
N LYS A 131 -13.48 11.73 6.88
CA LYS A 131 -14.36 11.41 5.74
C LYS A 131 -13.60 10.81 4.54
N SER A 132 -12.37 11.25 4.24
CA SER A 132 -11.57 10.67 3.15
C SER A 132 -11.07 9.27 3.50
N GLU A 133 -10.70 9.05 4.75
CA GLU A 133 -10.34 7.74 5.29
C GLU A 133 -11.51 6.75 5.20
N GLN A 134 -12.69 7.17 5.68
CA GLN A 134 -13.89 6.36 5.62
C GLN A 134 -14.25 5.96 4.18
N LYS A 135 -14.17 6.89 3.21
CA LYS A 135 -14.43 6.57 1.79
C LYS A 135 -13.44 5.58 1.22
N ALA A 136 -12.16 5.68 1.59
CA ALA A 136 -11.15 4.73 1.16
C ALA A 136 -11.40 3.33 1.77
N ASP A 137 -11.76 3.26 3.06
CA ASP A 137 -12.16 2.01 3.72
C ASP A 137 -13.37 1.35 3.04
N GLU A 138 -14.42 2.14 2.76
CA GLU A 138 -15.62 1.66 2.09
C GLU A 138 -15.34 1.14 0.68
N LEU A 139 -14.44 1.79 -0.05
CA LEU A 139 -14.05 1.36 -1.39
C LEU A 139 -13.22 0.09 -1.34
N ALA A 140 -12.23 0.00 -0.46
CA ALA A 140 -11.44 -1.20 -0.24
C ALA A 140 -12.31 -2.38 0.22
N ALA A 141 -13.25 -2.14 1.13
CA ALA A 141 -14.20 -3.14 1.60
C ALA A 141 -15.15 -3.64 0.49
N ARG A 142 -15.50 -2.80 -0.47
CA ARG A 142 -16.27 -3.23 -1.66
C ARG A 142 -15.48 -4.16 -2.55
N TRP A 143 -14.15 -3.99 -2.65
CA TRP A 143 -13.29 -4.86 -3.47
C TRP A 143 -12.97 -6.20 -2.80
N PHE A 144 -12.71 -6.19 -1.48
CA PHE A 144 -12.13 -7.34 -0.79
C PHE A 144 -12.89 -7.82 0.45
N GLY A 145 -14.05 -7.23 0.74
CA GLY A 145 -14.86 -7.58 1.89
C GLY A 145 -14.64 -6.67 3.10
N LYS A 146 -15.66 -6.57 3.94
CA LYS A 146 -15.63 -5.75 5.16
C LYS A 146 -14.76 -6.37 6.25
N GLU A 147 -14.81 -7.68 6.44
CA GLU A 147 -14.13 -8.39 7.53
C GLU A 147 -12.60 -8.19 7.49
N PRO A 148 -11.89 -8.36 6.35
CA PRO A 148 -10.46 -8.09 6.30
C PRO A 148 -10.13 -6.63 6.62
N MET A 149 -10.95 -5.67 6.16
CA MET A 149 -10.72 -4.25 6.43
C MET A 149 -10.91 -3.93 7.93
N VAL A 150 -11.99 -4.43 8.53
CA VAL A 150 -12.24 -4.30 9.99
C VAL A 150 -11.11 -4.93 10.79
N SER A 151 -10.62 -6.10 10.38
CA SER A 151 -9.50 -6.79 11.04
C SER A 151 -8.23 -5.94 11.02
N VAL A 152 -7.86 -5.37 9.86
CA VAL A 152 -6.71 -4.47 9.74
C VAL A 152 -6.86 -3.23 10.60
N LEU A 153 -8.02 -2.58 10.58
CA LEU A 153 -8.26 -1.39 11.40
C LEU A 153 -8.12 -1.68 12.91
N ASN A 154 -8.57 -2.85 13.37
CA ASN A 154 -8.37 -3.27 14.75
C ASN A 154 -6.88 -3.46 15.07
N LYS A 155 -6.11 -4.09 14.18
CA LYS A 155 -4.65 -4.24 14.36
C LYS A 155 -3.93 -2.90 14.42
N LEU A 156 -4.29 -1.96 13.55
CA LEU A 156 -3.76 -0.59 13.58
C LEU A 156 -4.08 0.11 14.90
N ARG A 157 -5.31 -0.03 15.41
CA ARG A 157 -5.73 0.53 16.70
C ARG A 157 -4.94 -0.06 17.86
N ASP A 158 -4.81 -1.38 17.90
CA ASP A 158 -4.12 -2.09 18.98
C ASP A 158 -2.60 -1.79 18.97
N ASP A 159 -2.01 -1.61 17.80
CA ASP A 159 -0.61 -1.21 17.65
C ASP A 159 -0.40 0.27 18.04
N ALA A 160 -1.28 1.17 17.62
CA ALA A 160 -1.25 2.56 18.03
C ALA A 160 -1.38 2.72 19.56
N ALA A 161 -2.20 1.88 20.21
CA ALA A 161 -2.35 1.87 21.66
C ALA A 161 -1.05 1.51 22.41
N ARG A 162 -0.13 0.78 21.79
CA ARG A 162 1.15 0.37 22.39
C ARG A 162 2.25 1.40 22.20
N LEU A 163 2.30 2.07 21.07
CA LEU A 163 3.48 2.81 20.60
C LEU A 163 3.35 4.33 20.66
N GLN A 164 2.14 4.86 20.71
CA GLN A 164 1.91 6.31 20.72
C GLN A 164 1.95 6.92 22.14
N PRO A 165 2.40 8.19 22.30
CA PRO A 165 2.17 8.96 23.52
C PRO A 165 0.68 9.00 23.87
N ALA A 166 0.34 9.07 25.17
CA ALA A 166 -1.04 8.91 25.66
C ALA A 166 -2.09 9.76 24.91
N ARG A 167 -1.77 11.04 24.63
CA ARG A 167 -2.67 11.95 23.90
C ARG A 167 -2.92 11.51 22.46
N LEU A 168 -1.88 11.04 21.76
CA LEU A 168 -2.00 10.56 20.37
C LEU A 168 -2.72 9.21 20.30
N ARG A 169 -2.55 8.35 21.32
CA ARG A 169 -3.28 7.07 21.43
C ARG A 169 -4.78 7.26 21.46
N GLU A 170 -5.25 8.18 22.29
CA GLU A 170 -6.69 8.43 22.45
C GLU A 170 -7.30 8.95 21.14
N GLN A 171 -6.66 9.90 20.48
CA GLN A 171 -7.14 10.44 19.20
C GLN A 171 -7.13 9.40 18.09
N ALA A 172 -6.03 8.65 17.91
CA ALA A 172 -5.93 7.59 16.89
C ALA A 172 -6.90 6.45 17.18
N GLY A 173 -7.06 6.06 18.45
CA GLY A 173 -8.01 5.03 18.88
C GLY A 173 -9.45 5.39 18.56
N ALA A 174 -9.88 6.62 18.88
CA ALA A 174 -11.22 7.10 18.59
C ALA A 174 -11.51 7.18 17.08
N GLU A 175 -10.54 7.62 16.29
CA GLU A 175 -10.68 7.67 14.82
C GLU A 175 -10.83 6.27 14.22
N LEU A 176 -9.96 5.34 14.59
CA LEU A 176 -10.01 3.96 14.10
C LEU A 176 -11.29 3.23 14.55
N GLU A 177 -11.77 3.47 15.76
CA GLU A 177 -13.05 2.93 16.24
C GLU A 177 -14.22 3.46 15.42
N ALA A 178 -14.24 4.75 15.09
CA ALA A 178 -15.25 5.34 14.24
C ALA A 178 -15.26 4.73 12.83
N ARG A 179 -14.07 4.47 12.24
CA ARG A 179 -13.91 3.80 10.93
C ARG A 179 -14.41 2.36 10.97
N VAL A 180 -14.08 1.60 12.02
CA VAL A 180 -14.61 0.23 12.22
C VAL A 180 -16.12 0.23 12.32
N LYS A 181 -16.70 1.18 13.09
CA LYS A 181 -18.16 1.30 13.26
C LYS A 181 -18.85 1.62 11.93
N ALA A 182 -18.25 2.43 11.08
CA ALA A 182 -18.83 2.81 9.79
C ALA A 182 -18.88 1.62 8.79
N LEU A 183 -18.02 0.62 8.95
CA LEU A 183 -17.99 -0.57 8.10
C LEU A 183 -18.96 -1.68 8.54
N ARG A 184 -19.40 -1.68 9.79
CA ARG A 184 -20.35 -2.68 10.32
C ARG A 184 -21.77 -2.38 9.87
#